data_7947d3a407785e6a9af0dc972c59f521
#
_entry.id   7947d3a407785e6a9af0dc972c59f521
#
_cell.length_a   1.000
_cell.length_b   1.000
_cell.length_c   1.000
_cell.angle_alpha   90.00
_cell.angle_beta   90.00
_cell.angle_gamma   90.00
#
_symmetry.space_group_name_H-M   'P 1'
#
loop_
_entity.id
_entity.type
_entity.pdbx_description
1 polymer ?
#
loop_
_entity_poly.entity_id
_entity_poly.type
_entity_poly.pdbx_seq_one_letter_code
_entity_poly.pdbx_strand_id
1 'polypeptide(L)'
;MTAADFRRLALTLPGAEESSHMGAADFRVGGHIFATLASEAQGFGNLMLTPGVQAAFLADAPHIFLPIHGGWGRMGMTLVHLDIVDEPTLKGALTTAYRNVTEKLKDSKRKPVSSSRTKPMPSPRNKPRL
;
A
#
# COMPACT_ATOMS: atom_id res chain seq x y z
N MET A 1 19.65 -4.64 3.19
CA MET A 1 18.69 -5.75 3.05
C MET A 1 18.64 -6.21 1.61
N THR A 2 18.35 -7.48 1.40
CA THR A 2 18.22 -8.02 0.05
C THR A 2 16.75 -8.17 -0.33
N ALA A 3 16.50 -8.51 -1.59
CA ALA A 3 15.14 -8.85 -2.03
C ALA A 3 14.59 -10.05 -1.24
N ALA A 4 15.44 -11.01 -0.89
CA ALA A 4 15.04 -12.16 -0.08
C ALA A 4 14.61 -11.72 1.32
N ASP A 5 15.30 -10.74 1.91
CA ASP A 5 14.89 -10.18 3.20
C ASP A 5 13.54 -9.48 3.10
N PHE A 6 13.33 -8.72 2.04
CA PHE A 6 12.06 -8.05 1.79
C PHE A 6 10.93 -9.07 1.73
N ARG A 7 11.14 -10.13 0.95
CA ARG A 7 10.16 -11.22 0.83
C ARG A 7 9.86 -11.85 2.18
N ARG A 8 10.91 -12.20 2.92
CA ARG A 8 10.77 -12.85 4.23
C ARG A 8 9.94 -11.99 5.18
N LEU A 9 10.25 -10.70 5.26
CA LEU A 9 9.54 -9.79 6.17
C LEU A 9 8.10 -9.58 5.74
N ALA A 10 7.84 -9.44 4.45
CA ALA A 10 6.48 -9.27 3.95
C ALA A 10 5.62 -10.48 4.31
N LEU A 11 6.18 -11.67 4.21
CA LEU A 11 5.44 -12.90 4.45
C LEU A 11 5.24 -13.23 5.93
N THR A 12 5.87 -12.48 6.86
CA THR A 12 5.57 -12.64 8.28
C THR A 12 4.24 -12.01 8.68
N LEU A 13 3.67 -11.16 7.83
CA LEU A 13 2.43 -10.46 8.16
C LEU A 13 1.23 -11.39 7.98
N PRO A 14 0.25 -11.36 8.89
CA PRO A 14 -0.85 -12.33 8.87
C PRO A 14 -1.65 -12.27 7.57
N GLY A 15 -1.82 -13.43 6.93
CA GLY A 15 -2.57 -13.53 5.69
C GLY A 15 -1.85 -13.05 4.45
N ALA A 16 -0.60 -12.63 4.59
CA ALA A 16 0.18 -12.18 3.43
C ALA A 16 0.55 -13.35 2.54
N GLU A 17 0.41 -13.17 1.24
CA GLU A 17 0.73 -14.18 0.23
C GLU A 17 1.59 -13.57 -0.85
N GLU A 18 2.47 -14.38 -1.40
CA GLU A 18 3.28 -13.95 -2.54
C GLU A 18 2.60 -14.38 -3.84
N SER A 19 2.59 -13.47 -4.81
CA SER A 19 2.12 -13.75 -6.16
C SER A 19 3.11 -13.10 -7.13
N SER A 20 2.73 -12.98 -8.38
CA SER A 20 3.58 -12.30 -9.35
C SER A 20 2.70 -11.57 -10.36
N HIS A 21 3.27 -10.52 -10.93
CA HIS A 21 2.59 -9.73 -11.94
C HIS A 21 3.66 -9.22 -12.90
N MET A 22 3.51 -9.57 -14.18
CA MET A 22 4.44 -9.15 -15.23
C MET A 22 5.89 -9.53 -14.90
N GLY A 23 6.08 -10.73 -14.35
CA GLY A 23 7.41 -11.23 -14.06
C GLY A 23 8.03 -10.76 -12.76
N ALA A 24 7.35 -9.91 -12.00
CA ALA A 24 7.84 -9.42 -10.72
C ALA A 24 7.02 -9.97 -9.57
N ALA A 25 7.70 -10.28 -8.46
CA ALA A 25 7.02 -10.76 -7.26
C ALA A 25 6.22 -9.63 -6.63
N ASP A 26 5.03 -9.95 -6.14
CA ASP A 26 4.25 -9.03 -5.33
C ASP A 26 3.72 -9.74 -4.09
N PHE A 27 3.25 -8.95 -3.13
CA PHE A 27 2.79 -9.45 -1.84
C PHE A 27 1.41 -8.88 -1.59
N ARG A 28 0.47 -9.78 -1.28
CA ARG A 28 -0.95 -9.44 -1.21
C ARG A 28 -1.55 -9.87 0.12
N VAL A 29 -2.58 -9.16 0.51
CA VAL A 29 -3.44 -9.55 1.61
C VAL A 29 -4.88 -9.31 1.17
N GLY A 30 -5.73 -10.32 1.34
CA GLY A 30 -7.12 -10.22 0.89
C GLY A 30 -7.24 -9.98 -0.61
N GLY A 31 -6.27 -10.46 -1.40
CA GLY A 31 -6.25 -10.28 -2.84
C GLY A 31 -5.72 -8.93 -3.32
N HIS A 32 -5.29 -8.06 -2.40
CA HIS A 32 -4.82 -6.72 -2.75
C HIS A 32 -3.33 -6.57 -2.48
N ILE A 33 -2.61 -5.99 -3.43
CA ILE A 33 -1.16 -5.82 -3.33
C ILE A 33 -0.83 -4.74 -2.30
N PHE A 34 0.09 -5.03 -1.36
CA PHE A 34 0.60 -4.01 -0.44
C PHE A 34 2.09 -3.71 -0.68
N ALA A 35 2.81 -4.58 -1.38
CA ALA A 35 4.23 -4.40 -1.67
C ALA A 35 4.60 -5.19 -2.90
N THR A 36 5.66 -4.77 -3.60
CA THR A 36 6.16 -5.52 -4.76
C THR A 36 7.68 -5.45 -4.83
N LEU A 37 8.27 -6.31 -5.65
CA LEU A 37 9.69 -6.28 -5.99
C LEU A 37 9.91 -5.88 -7.45
N ALA A 38 8.98 -5.12 -8.02
CA ALA A 38 9.06 -4.70 -9.42
C ALA A 38 10.30 -3.85 -9.72
N SER A 39 10.85 -3.16 -8.70
CA SER A 39 12.03 -2.31 -8.87
C SER A 39 13.29 -2.96 -8.28
N GLU A 40 13.28 -4.27 -8.07
CA GLU A 40 14.38 -5.01 -7.47
C GLU A 40 15.68 -4.82 -8.25
N ALA A 41 15.60 -4.79 -9.57
CA ALA A 41 16.79 -4.65 -10.42
C ALA A 41 17.51 -3.32 -10.19
N GLN A 42 16.80 -2.30 -9.71
CA GLN A 42 17.38 -1.00 -9.40
C GLN A 42 17.75 -0.87 -7.92
N GLY A 43 17.55 -1.92 -7.13
CA GLY A 43 17.90 -1.92 -5.71
C GLY A 43 16.79 -1.44 -4.79
N PHE A 44 15.55 -1.45 -5.24
CA PHE A 44 14.41 -0.94 -4.47
C PHE A 44 13.34 -1.99 -4.25
N GLY A 45 12.64 -1.87 -3.11
CA GLY A 45 11.34 -2.48 -2.93
C GLY A 45 10.26 -1.43 -3.11
N ASN A 46 9.04 -1.85 -3.40
CA ASN A 46 7.91 -0.95 -3.63
C ASN A 46 6.87 -1.15 -2.54
N LEU A 47 6.37 -0.04 -1.99
CA LEU A 47 5.37 -0.05 -0.92
C LEU A 47 4.13 0.72 -1.37
N MET A 48 2.95 0.17 -1.08
CA MET A 48 1.68 0.83 -1.37
C MET A 48 1.25 1.66 -0.17
N LEU A 49 1.62 2.94 -0.15
CA LEU A 49 1.28 3.84 0.94
C LEU A 49 0.22 4.84 0.46
N THR A 50 -0.32 5.61 1.40
CA THR A 50 -1.13 6.77 1.05
C THR A 50 -0.21 7.96 0.81
N PRO A 51 -0.65 9.00 0.09
CA PRO A 51 0.18 10.19 -0.09
C PRO A 51 0.62 10.83 1.22
N GLY A 52 -0.25 10.85 2.23
CA GLY A 52 0.10 11.40 3.53
C GLY A 52 1.18 10.61 4.25
N VAL A 53 1.06 9.29 4.24
CA VAL A 53 2.06 8.41 4.87
C VAL A 53 3.37 8.49 4.07
N GLN A 54 3.29 8.51 2.75
CA GLN A 54 4.47 8.67 1.90
C GLN A 54 5.22 9.96 2.28
N ALA A 55 4.49 11.07 2.40
CA ALA A 55 5.10 12.35 2.75
C ALA A 55 5.83 12.28 4.09
N ALA A 56 5.23 11.60 5.09
CA ALA A 56 5.85 11.44 6.39
C ALA A 56 7.13 10.61 6.29
N PHE A 57 7.12 9.53 5.52
CA PHE A 57 8.30 8.70 5.33
C PHE A 57 9.42 9.46 4.63
N LEU A 58 9.08 10.25 3.60
CA LEU A 58 10.07 11.04 2.86
C LEU A 58 10.69 12.12 3.73
N ALA A 59 9.88 12.73 4.59
CA ALA A 59 10.39 13.77 5.50
C ALA A 59 11.30 13.17 6.57
N ASP A 60 10.96 11.98 7.05
CA ASP A 60 11.66 11.33 8.14
C ASP A 60 12.98 10.69 7.68
N ALA A 61 12.99 10.07 6.51
CA ALA A 61 14.16 9.35 6.02
C ALA A 61 14.29 9.48 4.49
N PRO A 62 14.63 10.68 4.00
CA PRO A 62 14.67 10.92 2.55
C PRO A 62 15.76 10.13 1.82
N HIS A 63 16.74 9.60 2.54
CA HIS A 63 17.77 8.75 1.95
C HIS A 63 17.35 7.30 1.81
N ILE A 64 16.25 6.89 2.47
CA ILE A 64 15.75 5.52 2.45
C ILE A 64 14.53 5.40 1.54
N PHE A 65 13.64 6.40 1.57
CA PHE A 65 12.37 6.36 0.85
C PHE A 65 12.29 7.45 -0.20
N LEU A 66 11.74 7.10 -1.36
CA LEU A 66 11.44 8.10 -2.40
C LEU A 66 10.15 7.70 -3.13
N PRO A 67 9.45 8.68 -3.71
CA PRO A 67 8.24 8.33 -4.45
C PRO A 67 8.63 7.63 -5.74
N ILE A 68 7.79 6.70 -6.19
CA ILE A 68 7.99 6.14 -7.52
C ILE A 68 7.69 7.25 -8.53
N HIS A 69 8.35 7.19 -9.69
CA HIS A 69 8.21 8.22 -10.70
C HIS A 69 6.80 8.22 -11.30
N GLY A 70 6.21 9.39 -11.51
CA GLY A 70 4.97 9.55 -12.22
C GLY A 70 3.72 9.46 -11.35
N GLY A 71 2.59 9.11 -11.99
CA GLY A 71 1.28 9.11 -11.34
C GLY A 71 1.17 8.15 -10.16
N TRP A 72 1.83 7.00 -10.24
CA TRP A 72 1.83 6.04 -9.16
C TRP A 72 2.43 6.63 -7.88
N GLY A 73 3.50 7.40 -8.02
CA GLY A 73 4.12 8.08 -6.89
C GLY A 73 3.20 9.11 -6.26
N ARG A 74 2.45 9.81 -7.07
CA ARG A 74 1.49 10.80 -6.57
C ARG A 74 0.34 10.15 -5.82
N MET A 75 0.05 8.87 -6.11
CA MET A 75 -0.98 8.11 -5.40
C MET A 75 -0.45 7.47 -4.11
N GLY A 76 0.83 7.62 -3.82
CA GLY A 76 1.44 7.13 -2.59
C GLY A 76 2.40 5.97 -2.76
N MET A 77 2.57 5.43 -3.97
CA MET A 77 3.51 4.34 -4.17
C MET A 77 4.93 4.83 -3.93
N THR A 78 5.66 4.12 -3.08
CA THR A 78 6.92 4.57 -2.52
C THR A 78 8.00 3.50 -2.70
N LEU A 79 9.19 3.94 -3.08
CA LEU A 79 10.37 3.06 -3.17
C LEU A 79 11.11 3.07 -1.85
N VAL A 80 11.62 1.90 -1.45
CA VAL A 80 12.52 1.78 -0.30
C VAL A 80 13.87 1.28 -0.79
N HIS A 81 14.93 1.97 -0.38
CA HIS A 81 16.30 1.67 -0.81
C HIS A 81 16.82 0.47 -0.03
N LEU A 82 16.88 -0.69 -0.67
CA LEU A 82 17.20 -1.94 0.04
C LEU A 82 18.63 -1.95 0.60
N ASP A 83 19.58 -1.31 -0.10
CA ASP A 83 20.97 -1.28 0.36
C ASP A 83 21.18 -0.46 1.64
N ILE A 84 20.27 0.44 1.94
CA ILE A 84 20.42 1.40 3.04
C ILE A 84 19.53 1.07 4.21
N VAL A 85 18.33 0.54 3.96
CA VAL A 85 17.33 0.31 5.01
C VAL A 85 17.76 -0.82 5.94
N ASP A 86 17.54 -0.65 7.25
CA ASP A 86 17.77 -1.72 8.21
C ASP A 86 16.49 -2.54 8.40
N GLU A 87 16.62 -3.67 9.07
CA GLU A 87 15.49 -4.59 9.22
C GLU A 87 14.32 -3.99 9.99
N PRO A 88 14.51 -3.32 11.15
CA PRO A 88 13.37 -2.75 11.86
C PRO A 88 12.62 -1.72 11.04
N THR A 89 13.35 -0.89 10.31
CA THR A 89 12.75 0.14 9.48
C THR A 89 11.95 -0.49 8.32
N LEU A 90 12.53 -1.49 7.67
CA LEU A 90 11.86 -2.17 6.56
C LEU A 90 10.62 -2.90 7.06
N LYS A 91 10.73 -3.59 8.19
CA LYS A 91 9.57 -4.29 8.74
C LYS A 91 8.45 -3.33 9.11
N GLY A 92 8.80 -2.18 9.70
CA GLY A 92 7.82 -1.16 10.04
C GLY A 92 7.15 -0.59 8.81
N ALA A 93 7.91 -0.36 7.74
CA ALA A 93 7.38 0.17 6.49
C ALA A 93 6.44 -0.84 5.82
N LEU A 94 6.84 -2.12 5.78
CA LEU A 94 5.98 -3.16 5.23
C LEU A 94 4.69 -3.31 6.03
N THR A 95 4.79 -3.25 7.36
CA THR A 95 3.62 -3.31 8.23
C THR A 95 2.68 -2.16 7.96
N THR A 96 3.21 -0.96 7.75
CA THR A 96 2.40 0.23 7.45
C THR A 96 1.67 0.05 6.13
N ALA A 97 2.35 -0.43 5.10
CA ALA A 97 1.71 -0.69 3.80
C ALA A 97 0.62 -1.76 3.93
N TYR A 98 0.90 -2.82 4.68
CA TYR A 98 -0.05 -3.88 4.95
C TYR A 98 -1.29 -3.35 5.65
N ARG A 99 -1.12 -2.53 6.70
CA ARG A 99 -2.25 -1.95 7.44
C ARG A 99 -3.07 -1.02 6.55
N ASN A 100 -2.41 -0.27 5.69
CA ASN A 100 -3.11 0.62 4.77
C ASN A 100 -4.11 -0.15 3.92
N VAL A 101 -3.69 -1.31 3.40
CA VAL A 101 -4.56 -2.15 2.58
C VAL A 101 -5.65 -2.82 3.43
N THR A 102 -5.29 -3.37 4.60
CA THR A 102 -6.26 -4.08 5.43
C THR A 102 -7.33 -3.14 5.97
N GLU A 103 -6.98 -1.89 6.27
CA GLU A 103 -7.95 -0.92 6.71
C GLU A 103 -8.91 -0.52 5.61
N LYS A 104 -8.41 -0.40 4.38
CA LYS A 104 -9.28 -0.16 3.24
C LYS A 104 -10.26 -1.29 3.01
N LEU A 105 -9.80 -2.53 3.19
CA LEU A 105 -10.68 -3.70 3.06
C LEU A 105 -11.79 -3.68 4.10
N LYS A 106 -11.48 -3.30 5.34
CA LYS A 106 -12.48 -3.19 6.37
C LYS A 106 -13.51 -2.12 6.04
N ASP A 107 -13.05 -0.97 5.56
CA ASP A 107 -13.95 0.12 5.18
C ASP A 107 -14.85 -0.29 4.04
N SER A 108 -14.33 -0.99 3.05
CA SER A 108 -15.13 -1.47 1.93
C SER A 108 -16.21 -2.42 2.39
N LYS A 109 -15.89 -3.32 3.33
CA LYS A 109 -16.87 -4.26 3.85
C LYS A 109 -17.97 -3.58 4.64
N ARG A 110 -17.65 -2.52 5.37
CA ARG A 110 -18.64 -1.81 6.15
C ARG A 110 -19.50 -0.88 5.32
N LYS A 111 -18.95 -0.34 4.26
CA LYS A 111 -19.65 0.63 3.43
C LYS A 111 -21.01 0.18 2.94
N PRO A 112 -21.15 -1.01 2.34
CA PRO A 112 -22.46 -1.42 1.85
C PRO A 112 -23.52 -1.44 2.95
N VAL A 113 -23.14 -1.81 4.15
CA VAL A 113 -24.07 -1.84 5.27
C VAL A 113 -24.51 -0.43 5.65
N SER A 114 -23.55 0.46 5.81
CA SER A 114 -23.85 1.82 6.27
C SER A 114 -24.51 2.65 5.18
N SER A 115 -24.23 2.39 3.91
CA SER A 115 -24.75 3.21 2.84
C SER A 115 -26.19 2.86 2.48
N SER A 116 -26.73 1.86 3.00
CA SER A 116 -28.10 1.50 2.69
C SER A 116 -29.08 2.55 3.14
N ARG A 117 -28.64 3.57 3.67
CA ARG A 117 -29.43 4.72 3.89
C ARG A 117 -29.51 5.66 2.71
N THR A 118 -29.11 5.92 2.44
CA THR A 118 -29.20 6.78 1.92
C THR A 118 -29.40 7.36 1.05
N LYS A 119 -29.48 7.47 0.93
CA LYS A 119 -29.55 8.08 0.34
C LYS A 119 -29.99 8.46 -0.34
N PRO A 120 -30.00 8.74 -0.27
CA PRO A 120 -30.22 9.30 -0.80
C PRO A 120 -30.62 9.80 -1.43
N MET A 121 -30.62 10.13 -1.49
CA MET A 121 -30.73 10.63 -1.61
C MET A 121 -31.21 10.99 -2.29
N PRO A 122 -31.33 11.36 -2.49
CA PRO A 122 -31.68 11.80 -2.83
C PRO A 122 -32.26 12.08 -3.42
N SER A 123 -32.36 12.36 -3.53
CA SER A 123 -32.66 12.54 -3.56
C SER A 123 -33.01 12.84 -4.21
N PRO A 124 -33.22 13.19 -4.40
CA PRO A 124 -33.35 13.56 -4.59
C PRO A 124 -33.49 13.86 -5.30
N ARG A 125 -33.61 14.05 -5.50
CA ARG A 125 -33.69 14.36 -5.39
C ARG A 125 -34.02 14.52 -5.86
N ASN A 126 -34.25 14.76 -6.00
CA ASN A 126 -34.59 14.92 -5.78
C ASN A 126 -35.14 15.00 -6.22
N LYS A 127 -35.46 15.11 -6.38
CA LYS A 127 -36.07 15.38 -6.25
C LYS A 127 -36.71 15.64 -6.60
N PRO A 128 -36.87 15.88 -6.88
CA PRO A 128 -37.44 16.27 -6.77
C PRO A 128 -37.99 16.29 -7.07
N ARG A 129 -38.12 16.42 -7.12
CA ARG A 129 -38.56 16.55 -6.88
C ARG A 129 -39.13 16.80 -7.07
N LEU A 130 -38.95 17.13 -7.29
CA LEU A 130 -39.52 17.53 -6.99
C LEU A 130 -39.93 17.59 -6.90
#